data_f274389b18c3da2afd52401bb9523302
#
_entry.id   f274389b18c3da2afd52401bb9523302
#
_cell.length_a   1.000
_cell.length_b   1.000
_cell.length_c   1.000
_cell.angle_alpha   90.00
_cell.angle_beta   90.00
_cell.angle_gamma   90.00
#
_symmetry.space_group_name_H-M   'P 1'
#
loop_
_entity.id
_entity.type
_entity.pdbx_description
1 polymer ?
#
loop_
_entity_poly.entity_id
_entity_poly.type
_entity_poly.pdbx_seq_one_letter_code
_entity_poly.pdbx_strand_id
1 'polypeptide(L)'
;MPDTAPARLPLVGLPPAAELGRLLAKRSAPIKAVLLDQSLFAGVGNWIADEALFQAGISPHRPARDLSPAEVGRIRRALHAIVALAVKHDADSSRFPKSWLFHQRWEYRGDLQTSRGESIVRETIGGRTAAWVPTRQR
;
A
#
# COMPACT_ATOMS: atom_id res chain seq x y z
N MET A 1 -3.95 -9.83 26.41
CA MET A 1 -3.97 -9.66 25.88
C MET A 1 -3.98 -9.16 25.27
N PRO A 2 -3.99 -9.29 25.08
CA PRO A 2 -4.06 -8.91 24.39
C PRO A 2 -3.87 -8.63 23.44
N ASP A 3 -3.81 -8.82 23.20
CA ASP A 3 -3.74 -8.61 22.34
C ASP A 3 -3.56 -8.01 21.63
N THR A 4 -3.39 -8.03 21.57
CA THR A 4 -3.31 -7.53 20.98
C THR A 4 -3.30 -6.95 20.08
N ALA A 5 -3.41 -6.81 20.04
CA ALA A 5 -3.47 -6.43 19.22
C ALA A 5 -3.04 -6.00 18.35
N PRO A 6 -3.06 -5.66 18.23
CA PRO A 6 -2.74 -5.19 17.13
C PRO A 6 -1.86 -5.37 16.42
N ALA A 7 -1.53 -5.56 17.17
CA ALA A 7 -0.49 -5.53 16.49
C ALA A 7 -0.60 -6.28 15.32
N ARG A 8 -1.67 -6.51 15.20
CA ARG A 8 -1.83 -7.08 14.30
C ARG A 8 -1.71 -6.50 13.20
N LEU A 9 -1.04 -6.62 12.81
CA LEU A 9 -0.63 -5.93 11.71
C LEU A 9 -0.52 -6.84 10.55
N PRO A 10 -0.48 -6.30 9.31
CA PRO A 10 -0.35 -7.09 8.10
C PRO A 10 0.86 -8.01 8.14
N LEU A 11 1.89 -7.57 8.84
CA LEU A 11 3.10 -8.36 9.03
C LEU A 11 2.81 -9.74 9.60
N VAL A 12 1.85 -9.84 10.52
CA VAL A 12 1.52 -11.09 11.18
C VAL A 12 0.38 -11.81 10.47
N GLY A 13 -0.57 -11.05 9.95
CA GLY A 13 -1.80 -11.61 9.43
C GLY A 13 -1.85 -11.92 7.95
N LEU A 14 -0.80 -11.57 7.19
CA LEU A 14 -0.83 -11.80 5.75
C LEU A 14 -0.73 -13.28 5.43
N PRO A 15 -1.66 -13.80 4.60
CA PRO A 15 -1.52 -15.18 4.14
C PRO A 15 -0.37 -15.31 3.17
N PRO A 16 0.07 -16.53 2.86
CA PRO A 16 1.07 -16.75 1.82
C PRO A 16 0.60 -16.17 0.48
N ALA A 17 1.55 -15.86 -0.40
CA ALA A 17 1.23 -15.18 -1.65
C ALA A 17 0.19 -15.94 -2.49
N ALA A 18 0.26 -17.26 -2.56
CA ALA A 18 -0.69 -18.05 -3.35
C ALA A 18 -2.11 -17.92 -2.80
N GLU A 19 -2.25 -17.96 -1.49
CA GLU A 19 -3.58 -17.81 -0.86
C GLU A 19 -4.08 -16.39 -1.03
N LEU A 20 -3.21 -15.39 -0.85
CA LEU A 20 -3.57 -14.00 -1.06
C LEU A 20 -4.06 -13.79 -2.48
N GLY A 21 -3.38 -14.38 -3.46
CA GLY A 21 -3.81 -14.30 -4.86
C GLY A 21 -5.21 -14.85 -5.05
N ARG A 22 -5.54 -15.97 -4.42
CA ARG A 22 -6.89 -16.54 -4.52
C ARG A 22 -7.95 -15.61 -3.90
N LEU A 23 -7.63 -14.97 -2.79
CA LEU A 23 -8.56 -14.03 -2.16
C LEU A 23 -8.77 -12.79 -3.04
N LEU A 24 -7.70 -12.26 -3.62
CA LEU A 24 -7.80 -11.09 -4.48
C LEU A 24 -8.53 -11.40 -5.79
N ALA A 25 -8.40 -12.62 -6.29
CA ALA A 25 -9.05 -13.01 -7.53
C ALA A 25 -10.58 -12.95 -7.44
N LYS A 26 -11.13 -12.90 -6.24
CA LYS A 26 -12.57 -12.80 -6.02
C LYS A 26 -13.07 -11.37 -5.89
N ARG A 27 -12.18 -10.39 -5.99
CA ARG A 27 -12.52 -9.00 -5.74
C ARG A 27 -12.36 -8.16 -7.00
N SER A 28 -13.44 -7.55 -7.45
CA SER A 28 -13.42 -6.71 -8.66
C SER A 28 -13.11 -5.24 -8.35
N ALA A 29 -13.15 -4.84 -7.10
CA ALA A 29 -12.87 -3.46 -6.72
C ALA A 29 -11.41 -3.07 -7.01
N PRO A 30 -11.13 -1.76 -7.13
CA PRO A 30 -9.74 -1.30 -7.28
C PRO A 30 -8.88 -1.81 -6.14
N ILE A 31 -7.63 -2.18 -6.45
CA ILE A 31 -6.73 -2.75 -5.43
C ILE A 31 -6.56 -1.80 -4.23
N LYS A 32 -6.57 -0.48 -4.45
CA LYS A 32 -6.48 0.46 -3.33
C LYS A 32 -7.62 0.24 -2.34
N ALA A 33 -8.86 0.10 -2.83
CA ALA A 33 -10.02 -0.12 -1.96
C ALA A 33 -9.93 -1.45 -1.23
N VAL A 34 -9.45 -2.49 -1.92
CA VAL A 34 -9.32 -3.82 -1.32
C VAL A 34 -8.28 -3.82 -0.21
N LEU A 35 -7.17 -3.11 -0.39
CA LEU A 35 -6.14 -3.00 0.64
C LEU A 35 -6.64 -2.32 1.92
N LEU A 36 -7.65 -1.47 1.79
CA LEU A 36 -8.25 -0.78 2.95
C LEU A 36 -9.32 -1.62 3.64
N ASP A 37 -9.66 -2.78 3.10
CA ASP A 37 -10.65 -3.67 3.70
C ASP A 37 -10.00 -4.38 4.90
N GLN A 38 -10.36 -3.94 6.09
CA GLN A 38 -9.73 -4.42 7.32
C GLN A 38 -10.00 -5.89 7.62
N SER A 39 -11.02 -6.47 6.97
CA SER A 39 -11.27 -7.91 7.13
C SER A 39 -10.22 -8.76 6.41
N LEU A 40 -9.56 -8.19 5.38
CA LEU A 40 -8.49 -8.88 4.65
C LEU A 40 -7.11 -8.40 5.07
N PHE A 41 -6.98 -7.10 5.32
CA PHE A 41 -5.69 -6.46 5.58
C PHE A 41 -5.75 -5.65 6.86
N ALA A 42 -5.92 -6.35 7.99
CA ALA A 42 -6.00 -5.69 9.29
C ALA A 42 -4.75 -4.83 9.52
N GLY A 43 -4.96 -3.59 9.88
CA GLY A 43 -3.88 -2.66 10.17
C GLY A 43 -3.33 -1.88 8.98
N VAL A 44 -3.76 -2.18 7.75
CA VAL A 44 -3.31 -1.42 6.59
C VAL A 44 -4.13 -0.14 6.50
N GLY A 45 -3.49 0.99 6.77
CA GLY A 45 -4.13 2.29 6.66
C GLY A 45 -3.86 2.93 5.31
N ASN A 46 -4.34 4.16 5.17
CA ASN A 46 -4.32 4.85 3.88
C ASN A 46 -2.91 5.05 3.33
N TRP A 47 -1.98 5.53 4.15
CA TRP A 47 -0.63 5.81 3.66
C TRP A 47 0.13 4.50 3.36
N ILE A 48 -0.13 3.44 4.13
CA ILE A 48 0.54 2.15 3.91
C ILE A 48 0.08 1.55 2.58
N ALA A 49 -1.22 1.63 2.29
CA ALA A 49 -1.75 1.15 1.02
C ALA A 49 -1.12 1.89 -0.16
N ASP A 50 -1.07 3.23 -0.08
CA ASP A 50 -0.46 4.02 -1.14
C ASP A 50 1.02 3.70 -1.32
N GLU A 51 1.75 3.58 -0.21
CA GLU A 51 3.18 3.30 -0.26
C GLU A 51 3.45 1.91 -0.86
N ALA A 52 2.66 0.91 -0.46
CA ALA A 52 2.85 -0.45 -0.98
C ALA A 52 2.62 -0.51 -2.48
N LEU A 53 1.57 0.15 -2.97
CA LEU A 53 1.28 0.17 -4.40
C LEU A 53 2.35 0.94 -5.17
N PHE A 54 2.86 2.02 -4.60
CA PHE A 54 3.96 2.77 -5.19
C PHE A 54 5.21 1.90 -5.33
N GLN A 55 5.60 1.22 -4.25
CA GLN A 55 6.81 0.38 -4.27
C GLN A 55 6.64 -0.84 -5.16
N ALA A 56 5.43 -1.39 -5.24
CA ALA A 56 5.16 -2.53 -6.10
C ALA A 56 4.99 -2.15 -7.57
N GLY A 57 4.85 -0.85 -7.87
CA GLY A 57 4.68 -0.39 -9.24
C GLY A 57 3.30 -0.66 -9.81
N ILE A 58 2.27 -0.70 -8.97
CA ILE A 58 0.92 -1.08 -9.39
C ILE A 58 -0.03 0.09 -9.19
N SER A 59 -0.82 0.39 -10.23
CA SER A 59 -1.83 1.45 -10.17
C SER A 59 -2.89 1.11 -9.12
N PRO A 60 -3.30 2.10 -8.32
CA PRO A 60 -4.37 1.89 -7.35
C PRO A 60 -5.72 1.58 -7.99
N HIS A 61 -5.86 1.86 -9.29
CA HIS A 61 -7.10 1.61 -10.04
C HIS A 61 -7.23 0.15 -10.51
N ARG A 62 -6.15 -0.62 -10.49
CA ARG A 62 -6.18 -1.99 -11.00
C ARG A 62 -7.22 -2.80 -10.23
N PRO A 63 -8.15 -3.48 -10.93
CA PRO A 63 -9.04 -4.41 -10.22
C PRO A 63 -8.19 -5.49 -9.56
N ALA A 64 -8.51 -5.80 -8.31
CA ALA A 64 -7.71 -6.76 -7.56
C ALA A 64 -7.64 -8.11 -8.28
N ARG A 65 -8.74 -8.53 -8.91
CA ARG A 65 -8.81 -9.82 -9.61
C ARG A 65 -7.91 -9.90 -10.83
N ASP A 66 -7.45 -8.75 -11.36
CA ASP A 66 -6.64 -8.71 -12.57
C ASP A 66 -5.14 -8.76 -12.29
N LEU A 67 -4.75 -8.83 -11.03
CA LEU A 67 -3.35 -8.87 -10.65
C LEU A 67 -2.74 -10.24 -10.95
N SER A 68 -1.54 -10.24 -11.55
CA SER A 68 -0.82 -11.48 -11.79
C SER A 68 -0.22 -12.00 -10.48
N PRO A 69 0.16 -13.28 -10.43
CA PRO A 69 0.86 -13.81 -9.25
C PRO A 69 2.11 -13.03 -8.89
N ALA A 70 2.87 -12.57 -9.88
CA ALA A 70 4.06 -11.75 -9.62
C ALA A 70 3.70 -10.42 -8.99
N GLU A 71 2.62 -9.79 -9.46
CA GLU A 71 2.15 -8.52 -8.91
C GLU A 71 1.65 -8.68 -7.48
N VAL A 72 0.92 -9.75 -7.20
CA VAL A 72 0.47 -10.06 -5.85
C VAL A 72 1.68 -10.24 -4.93
N GLY A 73 2.70 -10.94 -5.40
CA GLY A 73 3.92 -11.14 -4.62
C GLY A 73 4.63 -9.84 -4.31
N ARG A 74 4.69 -8.91 -5.28
CA ARG A 74 5.32 -7.62 -5.04
C ARG A 74 4.56 -6.78 -4.00
N ILE A 75 3.23 -6.78 -4.08
CA ILE A 75 2.42 -6.07 -3.09
C ILE A 75 2.64 -6.66 -1.70
N ARG A 76 2.62 -7.99 -1.60
CA ARG A 76 2.80 -8.67 -0.33
C ARG A 76 4.16 -8.33 0.29
N ARG A 77 5.23 -8.39 -0.50
CA ARG A 77 6.57 -8.05 -0.02
C ARG A 77 6.65 -6.58 0.40
N ALA A 78 6.05 -5.68 -0.36
CA ALA A 78 6.06 -4.27 -0.02
C ALA A 78 5.33 -4.01 1.29
N LEU A 79 4.14 -4.58 1.48
CA LEU A 79 3.40 -4.44 2.73
C LEU A 79 4.23 -4.93 3.91
N HIS A 80 4.84 -6.10 3.75
CA HIS A 80 5.63 -6.69 4.82
C HIS A 80 6.83 -5.79 5.18
N ALA A 81 7.54 -5.31 4.17
CA ALA A 81 8.72 -4.48 4.39
C ALA A 81 8.36 -3.13 5.01
N ILE A 82 7.28 -2.51 4.54
CA ILE A 82 6.85 -1.21 5.06
C ILE A 82 6.46 -1.32 6.53
N VAL A 83 5.65 -2.31 6.86
CA VAL A 83 5.20 -2.48 8.23
C VAL A 83 6.36 -2.85 9.14
N ALA A 84 7.24 -3.73 8.68
CA ALA A 84 8.41 -4.12 9.47
C ALA A 84 9.29 -2.92 9.79
N LEU A 85 9.50 -2.04 8.82
CA LEU A 85 10.33 -0.86 9.01
C LEU A 85 9.65 0.16 9.92
N ALA A 86 8.34 0.33 9.78
CA ALA A 86 7.58 1.23 10.63
C ALA A 86 7.61 0.76 12.09
N VAL A 87 7.48 -0.55 12.31
CA VAL A 87 7.56 -1.13 13.65
C VAL A 87 8.96 -0.98 14.22
N LYS A 88 9.99 -1.26 13.41
CA LYS A 88 11.37 -1.15 13.84
C LYS A 88 11.72 0.25 14.36
N HIS A 89 11.17 1.27 13.73
CA HIS A 89 11.45 2.66 14.09
C HIS A 89 10.35 3.29 14.93
N ASP A 90 9.46 2.47 15.48
CA ASP A 90 8.38 2.93 16.35
C ASP A 90 7.56 4.03 15.70
N ALA A 91 7.32 3.88 14.40
CA ALA A 91 6.58 4.83 13.57
C ALA A 91 7.23 6.22 13.47
N ASP A 92 8.52 6.32 13.74
CA ASP A 92 9.25 7.58 13.56
C ASP A 92 9.51 7.78 12.07
N SER A 93 8.69 8.62 11.43
CA SER A 93 8.74 8.82 9.99
C SER A 93 10.03 9.46 9.51
N SER A 94 10.76 10.13 10.40
CA SER A 94 12.06 10.72 10.02
C SER A 94 13.09 9.64 9.67
N ARG A 95 12.82 8.40 10.08
CA ARG A 95 13.70 7.26 9.81
C ARG A 95 13.32 6.48 8.56
N PHE A 96 12.19 6.84 7.92
CA PHE A 96 11.78 6.17 6.70
C PHE A 96 12.64 6.62 5.53
N PRO A 97 13.00 5.72 4.59
CA PRO A 97 13.82 6.10 3.44
C PRO A 97 13.24 7.29 2.69
N LYS A 98 14.10 8.19 2.24
CA LYS A 98 13.66 9.40 1.54
C LYS A 98 13.04 9.12 0.19
N SER A 99 13.29 7.93 -0.37
CA SER A 99 12.71 7.51 -1.64
C SER A 99 11.24 7.13 -1.53
N TRP A 100 10.70 7.00 -0.33
CA TRP A 100 9.32 6.62 -0.13
C TRP A 100 8.37 7.75 -0.52
N LEU A 101 7.26 7.37 -1.13
CA LEU A 101 6.18 8.30 -1.45
C LEU A 101 5.65 8.99 -0.20
N PHE A 102 5.76 8.33 0.94
CA PHE A 102 5.26 8.80 2.23
C PHE A 102 5.57 10.28 2.48
N HIS A 103 6.76 10.74 2.11
CA HIS A 103 7.20 12.09 2.47
C HIS A 103 6.50 13.18 1.67
N GLN A 104 5.96 12.87 0.49
CA GLN A 104 5.33 13.87 -0.36
C GLN A 104 3.81 13.77 -0.40
N ARG A 105 3.24 12.66 0.03
CA ARG A 105 1.82 12.40 -0.19
C ARG A 105 0.86 13.27 0.63
N TRP A 106 1.37 14.00 1.60
CA TRP A 106 0.53 14.76 2.54
C TRP A 106 0.18 16.16 2.04
N GLU A 107 0.85 16.68 1.02
CA GLU A 107 0.62 18.03 0.52
C GLU A 107 -0.46 18.03 -0.55
N TYR A 108 -1.13 19.17 -0.71
CA TYR A 108 -2.26 19.29 -1.61
C TYR A 108 -2.00 20.26 -2.77
N ARG A 109 -0.76 20.49 -3.13
CA ARG A 109 -0.46 21.32 -4.29
C ARG A 109 -0.38 20.45 -5.55
N GLY A 110 -0.70 21.06 -6.71
CA GLY A 110 -0.81 20.31 -7.95
C GLY A 110 0.51 19.93 -8.60
N ASP A 111 1.63 20.43 -8.10
CA ASP A 111 2.94 20.16 -8.67
C ASP A 111 3.78 19.22 -7.81
N LEU A 112 3.15 18.40 -7.00
CA LEU A 112 3.87 17.43 -6.18
C LEU A 112 4.68 16.47 -7.03
N GLN A 113 5.90 16.21 -6.59
CA GLN A 113 6.79 15.27 -7.25
C GLN A 113 7.46 14.37 -6.21
N THR A 114 7.84 13.17 -6.67
CA THR A 114 8.63 12.26 -5.84
C THR A 114 10.05 12.78 -5.73
N SER A 115 10.87 12.12 -4.91
CA SER A 115 12.29 12.46 -4.78
C SER A 115 13.04 12.35 -6.11
N ARG A 116 12.46 11.65 -7.10
CA ARG A 116 13.05 11.50 -8.42
C ARG A 116 12.42 12.44 -9.47
N GLY A 117 11.55 13.34 -9.05
CA GLY A 117 10.92 14.27 -9.98
C GLY A 117 9.74 13.74 -10.74
N GLU A 118 9.19 12.60 -10.34
CA GLU A 118 8.00 12.01 -10.99
C GLU A 118 6.73 12.68 -10.44
N SER A 119 5.79 13.01 -11.33
CA SER A 119 4.55 13.66 -10.91
C SER A 119 3.68 12.75 -10.07
N ILE A 120 3.14 13.29 -8.99
CA ILE A 120 2.24 12.58 -8.09
C ILE A 120 0.82 13.06 -8.36
N VAL A 121 -0.10 12.12 -8.56
CA VAL A 121 -1.52 12.39 -8.72
C VAL A 121 -2.23 12.05 -7.42
N ARG A 122 -3.21 12.89 -7.04
CA ARG A 122 -4.04 12.64 -5.87
C ARG A 122 -5.49 12.61 -6.32
N GLU A 123 -6.20 11.55 -5.95
CA GLU A 123 -7.61 11.39 -6.32
C GLU A 123 -8.30 10.46 -5.33
N THR A 124 -9.61 10.46 -5.34
CA THR A 124 -10.38 9.58 -4.46
C THR A 124 -10.58 8.23 -5.12
N ILE A 125 -10.20 7.17 -4.42
CA ILE A 125 -10.41 5.79 -4.87
C ILE A 125 -10.89 5.02 -3.65
N GLY A 126 -12.06 4.37 -3.78
CA GLY A 126 -12.61 3.60 -2.67
C GLY A 126 -12.98 4.46 -1.46
N GLY A 127 -13.34 5.70 -1.68
CA GLY A 127 -13.76 6.59 -0.61
C GLY A 127 -12.64 7.27 0.15
N ARG A 128 -11.38 7.02 -0.22
CA ARG A 128 -10.23 7.63 0.44
C ARG A 128 -9.30 8.25 -0.60
N THR A 129 -8.54 9.26 -0.18
CA THR A 129 -7.55 9.87 -1.05
C THR A 129 -6.44 8.88 -1.35
N ALA A 130 -6.13 8.72 -2.62
CA ALA A 130 -5.00 7.93 -3.08
C ALA A 130 -3.97 8.86 -3.70
N ALA A 131 -2.70 8.68 -3.33
CA ALA A 131 -1.58 9.38 -3.96
C ALA A 131 -0.79 8.34 -4.74
N TRP A 132 -0.49 8.62 -6.00
CA TRP A 132 0.21 7.64 -6.84
C TRP A 132 0.93 8.32 -7.99
N VAL A 133 1.83 7.56 -8.64
CA VAL A 133 2.71 8.06 -9.69
C VAL A 133 2.42 7.31 -10.99
N PRO A 134 1.62 7.91 -11.90
CA PRO A 134 1.20 7.21 -13.12
C PRO A 134 2.34 6.74 -14.02
N THR A 135 3.49 7.43 -14.00
CA THR A 135 4.62 7.01 -14.82
C THR A 135 5.31 5.77 -14.31
N ARG A 136 5.05 5.38 -13.06
CA ARG A 136 5.68 4.23 -12.43
C ARG A 136 4.71 3.10 -12.12
N GLN A 137 3.47 3.43 -11.81
CA GLN A 137 2.49 2.47 -11.35
C GLN A 137 1.52 2.12 -12.48
N ARG A 138 1.42 0.83 -12.78
CA ARG A 138 0.61 0.35 -13.91
C ARG A 138 -0.51 -0.58 -13.51
#